data_79b52c8858e25f89c94002af0036d8ea
#
_entry.id   79b52c8858e25f89c94002af0036d8ea
#
_cell.length_a   1.000
_cell.length_b   1.000
_cell.length_c   1.000
_cell.angle_alpha   90.00
_cell.angle_beta   90.00
_cell.angle_gamma   90.00
#
_symmetry.space_group_name_H-M   'P 1'
#
loop_
_entity.id
_entity.type
_entity.pdbx_description
1 polymer ?
#
loop_
_entity_poly.entity_id
_entity_poly.type
_entity_poly.pdbx_seq_one_letter_code
_entity_poly.pdbx_strand_id
1 'polypeptide(L)'
;GSQDATDDLVALDCGERDELGWIWPSVTVKNNSSKSSDYWVTVVAESSDGSTRYDDTMIFITALGPGQTMTEDGLPFTDDIPAGAKCRVSEFQRTAS
;
A
#
# COMPACT_ATOMS: atom_id res chain seq x y z
N GLY A 1 19.99 10.19 8.52
CA GLY A 1 19.94 9.86 7.13
C GLY A 1 18.56 9.44 6.73
N SER A 2 18.38 9.25 5.46
CA SER A 2 17.10 8.78 5.01
C SER A 2 16.82 7.45 5.68
N GLN A 3 15.65 7.36 6.23
CA GLN A 3 15.24 6.14 6.87
C GLN A 3 14.66 5.23 5.82
N ASP A 4 15.33 4.13 5.58
CA ASP A 4 14.73 3.10 4.75
C ASP A 4 13.66 2.42 5.58
N ALA A 5 12.43 2.85 5.38
CA ALA A 5 11.29 2.34 6.12
C ALA A 5 10.67 1.11 5.47
N THR A 6 11.31 0.58 4.44
CA THR A 6 10.74 -0.55 3.69
C THR A 6 10.54 -1.77 4.60
N ASP A 7 11.37 -1.93 5.63
CA ASP A 7 11.22 -3.02 6.60
C ASP A 7 9.93 -2.91 7.41
N ASP A 8 9.33 -1.72 7.47
CA ASP A 8 8.05 -1.53 8.16
C ASP A 8 6.87 -2.06 7.34
N LEU A 9 7.04 -2.25 6.04
CA LEU A 9 6.00 -2.83 5.20
C LEU A 9 5.98 -4.35 5.39
N VAL A 10 4.95 -4.84 6.06
CA VAL A 10 4.84 -6.27 6.40
C VAL A 10 4.21 -7.04 5.25
N ALA A 11 3.16 -6.50 4.66
CA ALA A 11 2.41 -7.20 3.62
C ALA A 11 1.66 -6.22 2.72
N LEU A 12 1.47 -6.63 1.48
CA LEU A 12 0.59 -5.98 0.53
C LEU A 12 -0.41 -7.04 0.05
N ASP A 13 -1.69 -6.73 0.17
CA ASP A 13 -2.76 -7.56 -0.35
C ASP A 13 -3.44 -6.80 -1.47
N CYS A 14 -3.41 -7.35 -2.67
CA CYS A 14 -4.05 -6.72 -3.82
C CYS A 14 -5.57 -6.75 -3.73
N GLY A 15 -6.12 -7.61 -2.86
CA GLY A 15 -7.56 -7.75 -2.72
C GLY A 15 -8.19 -8.55 -3.85
N GLU A 16 -9.48 -8.76 -3.71
CA GLU A 16 -10.28 -9.45 -4.71
C GLU A 16 -11.32 -8.49 -5.27
N ARG A 17 -11.81 -8.81 -6.45
CA ARG A 17 -12.83 -8.01 -7.10
C ARG A 17 -14.15 -8.15 -6.34
N ASP A 18 -14.77 -7.02 -5.99
CA ASP A 18 -16.06 -7.02 -5.30
C ASP A 18 -17.23 -7.09 -6.29
N GLU A 19 -18.45 -6.96 -5.77
CA GLU A 19 -19.66 -7.06 -6.59
C GLU A 19 -19.75 -5.96 -7.65
N LEU A 20 -19.11 -4.82 -7.41
CA LEU A 20 -19.08 -3.71 -8.37
C LEU A 20 -17.93 -3.84 -9.37
N GLY A 21 -17.11 -4.87 -9.23
CA GLY A 21 -15.93 -5.07 -10.06
C GLY A 21 -14.71 -4.28 -9.58
N TRP A 22 -14.76 -3.71 -8.38
CA TRP A 22 -13.67 -2.93 -7.82
C TRP A 22 -12.73 -3.82 -7.02
N ILE A 23 -11.45 -3.48 -7.01
CA ILE A 23 -10.43 -4.19 -6.26
C ILE A 23 -9.94 -3.27 -5.15
N TRP A 24 -9.93 -3.76 -3.91
CA TRP A 24 -9.56 -2.99 -2.72
C TRP A 24 -8.20 -3.45 -2.21
N PRO A 25 -7.12 -2.75 -2.56
CA PRO A 25 -5.80 -3.10 -2.03
C PRO A 25 -5.68 -2.68 -0.58
N SER A 26 -4.88 -3.43 0.18
CA SER A 26 -4.56 -3.09 1.56
C SER A 26 -3.09 -3.33 1.84
N VAL A 27 -2.55 -2.60 2.81
CA VAL A 27 -1.19 -2.81 3.30
C VAL A 27 -1.21 -3.04 4.79
N THR A 28 -0.26 -3.83 5.26
CA THR A 28 0.01 -4.03 6.68
C THR A 28 1.38 -3.44 6.98
N VAL A 29 1.41 -2.54 7.95
CA VAL A 29 2.63 -1.80 8.32
C VAL A 29 2.88 -2.00 9.81
N LYS A 30 4.12 -2.26 10.17
CA LYS A 30 4.56 -2.29 11.57
C LYS A 30 5.59 -1.20 11.78
N ASN A 31 5.36 -0.35 12.77
CA ASN A 31 6.31 0.71 13.09
C ASN A 31 7.47 0.15 13.91
N ASN A 32 8.60 -0.06 13.26
CA ASN A 32 9.81 -0.56 13.90
C ASN A 32 10.70 0.56 14.45
N SER A 33 10.25 1.82 14.35
CA SER A 33 11.00 2.95 14.90
C SER A 33 10.66 3.18 16.37
N SER A 34 11.40 4.09 16.97
CA SER A 34 11.17 4.45 18.38
C SER A 34 10.19 5.61 18.55
N LYS A 35 9.63 6.10 17.47
CA LYS A 35 8.73 7.26 17.48
C LYS A 35 7.44 6.94 16.76
N SER A 36 6.34 7.57 17.22
CA SER A 36 5.10 7.55 16.47
C SER A 36 5.35 8.09 15.06
N SER A 37 4.77 7.48 14.07
CA SER A 37 5.09 7.79 12.67
C SER A 37 3.85 7.77 11.79
N ASP A 38 3.91 8.56 10.74
CA ASP A 38 2.93 8.55 9.67
C ASP A 38 3.53 7.85 8.45
N TYR A 39 2.69 7.17 7.71
CA TYR A 39 3.11 6.42 6.52
C TYR A 39 2.28 6.86 5.32
N TRP A 40 2.96 6.95 4.20
CA TRP A 40 2.35 7.21 2.91
C TRP A 40 2.78 6.11 1.97
N VAL A 41 1.81 5.37 1.44
CA VAL A 41 2.07 4.22 0.59
C VAL A 41 1.31 4.40 -0.70
N THR A 42 2.00 4.28 -1.83
CA THR A 42 1.36 4.27 -3.14
C THR A 42 1.38 2.85 -3.68
N VAL A 43 0.21 2.35 -4.06
CA VAL A 43 0.05 1.01 -4.64
C VAL A 43 -0.40 1.17 -6.07
N VAL A 44 0.25 0.47 -6.98
CA VAL A 44 -0.11 0.49 -8.39
C VAL A 44 -0.58 -0.87 -8.83
N ALA A 45 -1.56 -0.88 -9.72
CA ALA A 45 -1.98 -2.07 -10.46
C ALA A 45 -1.40 -1.97 -11.85
N GLU A 46 -0.73 -3.04 -12.29
CA GLU A 46 -0.02 -3.03 -13.56
C GLU A 46 -0.07 -4.40 -14.21
N SER A 47 0.34 -4.46 -15.47
CA SER A 47 0.44 -5.72 -16.19
C SER A 47 1.48 -6.62 -15.53
N SER A 48 1.40 -7.93 -15.80
CA SER A 48 2.28 -8.91 -15.17
C SER A 48 3.75 -8.65 -15.47
N ASP A 49 4.07 -8.03 -16.60
CA ASP A 49 5.44 -7.69 -16.97
C ASP A 49 5.84 -6.25 -16.56
N GLY A 50 4.90 -5.51 -15.97
CA GLY A 50 5.16 -4.15 -15.50
C GLY A 50 5.16 -3.09 -16.58
N SER A 51 4.82 -3.42 -17.81
CA SER A 51 4.90 -2.46 -18.92
C SER A 51 3.70 -1.53 -19.02
N THR A 52 2.57 -1.88 -18.42
CA THR A 52 1.35 -1.09 -18.49
C THR A 52 0.82 -0.85 -17.09
N ARG A 53 0.56 0.41 -16.76
CA ARG A 53 -0.05 0.80 -15.50
C ARG A 53 -1.54 0.99 -15.72
N TYR A 54 -2.35 0.31 -14.94
CA TYR A 54 -3.81 0.38 -15.07
C TYR A 54 -4.43 1.39 -14.11
N ASP A 55 -3.95 1.44 -12.87
CA ASP A 55 -4.51 2.31 -11.85
C ASP A 55 -3.53 2.44 -10.70
N ASP A 56 -3.78 3.41 -9.82
CA ASP A 56 -3.02 3.53 -8.59
C ASP A 56 -3.92 4.03 -7.47
N THR A 57 -3.46 3.84 -6.24
CA THR A 57 -4.13 4.37 -5.07
C THR A 57 -3.10 4.68 -3.99
N MET A 58 -3.47 5.59 -3.09
CA MET A 58 -2.63 5.96 -1.96
C MET A 58 -3.28 5.52 -0.67
N ILE A 59 -2.45 5.04 0.26
CA ILE A 59 -2.89 4.59 1.57
C ILE A 59 -2.11 5.39 2.60
N PHE A 60 -2.84 5.99 3.56
CA PHE A 60 -2.24 6.80 4.61
C PHE A 60 -2.49 6.12 5.95
N ILE A 61 -1.44 6.01 6.75
CA ILE A 61 -1.54 5.57 8.14
C ILE A 61 -0.94 6.68 8.97
N THR A 62 -1.70 7.18 9.95
CA THR A 62 -1.25 8.30 10.77
C THR A 62 -1.08 7.87 12.22
N ALA A 63 -0.06 8.44 12.88
CA ALA A 63 0.16 8.29 14.31
C ALA A 63 0.26 6.83 14.75
N LEU A 64 0.93 6.00 13.95
CA LEU A 64 1.19 4.61 14.35
C LEU A 64 2.32 4.61 15.37
N GLY A 65 2.05 4.12 16.58
CA GLY A 65 3.00 4.12 17.66
C GLY A 65 4.13 3.09 17.49
N PRO A 66 5.21 3.25 18.25
CA PRO A 66 6.32 2.30 18.17
C PRO A 66 5.87 0.87 18.45
N GLY A 67 6.26 -0.06 17.60
CA GLY A 67 5.91 -1.47 17.74
C GLY A 67 4.49 -1.84 17.36
N GLN A 68 3.67 -0.87 17.00
CA GLN A 68 2.29 -1.12 16.60
C GLN A 68 2.22 -1.58 15.14
N THR A 69 1.23 -2.39 14.86
CA THR A 69 0.95 -2.90 13.52
C THR A 69 -0.46 -2.47 13.12
N MET A 70 -0.63 -2.04 11.88
CA MET A 70 -1.93 -1.65 11.35
C MET A 70 -2.09 -2.13 9.93
N THR A 71 -3.30 -2.58 9.60
CA THR A 71 -3.70 -2.88 8.22
C THR A 71 -4.69 -1.82 7.78
N GLU A 72 -4.43 -1.21 6.64
CA GLU A 72 -5.28 -0.14 6.12
C GLU A 72 -5.58 -0.39 4.65
N ASP A 73 -6.83 -0.12 4.26
CA ASP A 73 -7.26 -0.22 2.87
C ASP A 73 -7.06 1.12 2.18
N GLY A 74 -6.69 1.07 0.90
CA GLY A 74 -6.73 2.24 0.04
C GLY A 74 -8.09 2.41 -0.60
N LEU A 75 -8.24 3.47 -1.38
CA LEU A 75 -9.40 3.58 -2.26
C LEU A 75 -9.33 2.45 -3.30
N PRO A 76 -10.48 1.98 -3.77
CA PRO A 76 -10.48 0.85 -4.70
C PRO A 76 -9.94 1.23 -6.07
N PHE A 77 -9.37 0.25 -6.75
CA PHE A 77 -9.10 0.37 -8.17
C PHE A 77 -10.42 0.22 -8.91
N THR A 78 -10.85 1.27 -9.59
CA THR A 78 -12.14 1.32 -10.28
C THR A 78 -12.01 1.18 -11.78
N ASP A 79 -10.81 1.31 -12.32
CA ASP A 79 -10.57 1.11 -13.74
C ASP A 79 -10.68 -0.36 -14.09
N ASP A 80 -10.90 -0.62 -15.38
CA ASP A 80 -11.03 -1.98 -15.88
C ASP A 80 -9.68 -2.67 -15.85
N ILE A 81 -9.46 -3.49 -14.81
CA ILE A 81 -8.18 -4.15 -14.59
C ILE A 81 -8.28 -5.59 -15.10
N PRO A 82 -7.45 -5.95 -16.09
CA PRO A 82 -7.52 -7.30 -16.66
C PRO A 82 -7.13 -8.38 -15.65
N ALA A 83 -7.64 -9.58 -15.87
CA ALA A 83 -7.17 -10.74 -15.13
C ALA A 83 -5.67 -10.93 -15.38
N GLY A 84 -4.95 -11.33 -14.35
CA GLY A 84 -3.50 -11.49 -14.43
C GLY A 84 -2.70 -10.24 -14.11
N ALA A 85 -3.36 -9.10 -13.90
CA ALA A 85 -2.68 -7.92 -13.40
C ALA A 85 -2.12 -8.17 -12.00
N LYS A 86 -1.03 -7.48 -11.69
CA LYS A 86 -0.42 -7.55 -10.36
C LYS A 86 -0.44 -6.17 -9.72
N CYS A 87 -0.26 -6.12 -8.42
CA CYS A 87 -0.04 -4.85 -7.75
C CYS A 87 1.29 -4.86 -7.02
N ARG A 88 1.83 -3.68 -6.80
CA ARG A 88 3.05 -3.49 -6.02
C ARG A 88 3.03 -2.12 -5.36
N VAL A 89 3.85 -1.99 -4.33
CA VAL A 89 4.10 -0.69 -3.72
C VAL A 89 5.14 0.03 -4.57
N SER A 90 4.76 1.18 -5.11
CA SER A 90 5.66 2.00 -5.92
C SER A 90 6.35 3.07 -5.09
N GLU A 91 5.77 3.44 -3.94
CA GLU A 91 6.33 4.46 -3.07
C GLU A 91 5.94 4.14 -1.63
N PHE A 92 6.89 4.25 -0.72
CA PHE A 92 6.67 4.00 0.70
C PHE A 92 7.50 5.01 1.48
N GLN A 93 6.83 5.86 2.26
CA GLN A 93 7.48 6.92 3.03
C GLN A 93 7.02 6.85 4.47
N ARG A 94 7.94 7.14 5.37
CA ARG A 94 7.67 7.26 6.80
C ARG A 94 8.20 8.60 7.28
N THR A 95 7.36 9.33 8.01
CA THR A 95 7.76 10.56 8.69
C THR A 95 7.35 10.47 10.16
N ALA A 96 8.17 11.02 11.05
CA ALA A 96 7.80 11.10 12.46
C ALA A 96 6.58 12.03 12.60
N SER A 97 5.61 11.56 13.37
CA SER A 97 4.39 12.35 13.58
C SER A 97 4.47 13.16 14.88
#